data_be4420f07ee666ec2233cc0ec3a6c787
#
_entry.id   be4420f07ee666ec2233cc0ec3a6c787
#
_cell.length_a   1.000
_cell.length_b   1.000
_cell.length_c   1.000
_cell.angle_alpha   90.00
_cell.angle_beta   90.00
_cell.angle_gamma   90.00
#
_symmetry.space_group_name_H-M   'P 1'
#
loop_
_entity.id
_entity.type
_entity.pdbx_description
1 polymer ?
#
loop_
_entity_poly.entity_id
_entity_poly.type
_entity_poly.pdbx_seq_one_letter_code
_entity_poly.pdbx_strand_id
1 'polypeptide(L)'
;MTKPQVQKKNEIIEPRTWSLKGFLQEIKRINNDMEDRRFAFILGAGASINSNIKGAAALAKEWMEMIYHREHKPMHDDYQSWLASNPLNFKDWDPNNLAKHYPQIFEKCFEGDHDSGYAALEKAIKDGKPSLGYAVLAWILSSTRHRMVITTNFDNLVADAVSIYGGTYPHVIGHESLASYAKPLSRRPIVAKIHRDLFTDPINTCEGTSSLEQSWNQTLKNIFRFYTPVFIGYGGNDGSLMDFLQSLDTEEISGQPFWCYYAPDGAPNDTIKQLMIEHNGVLVPGMGFDELMLKMGEVVGFDRHKQITEIKNNSAQLINQIQEQMLSLNKETQDDDVKKILKPQENEKQNWGWLDWQLKINETSDKEEQETLYKEAIEALPESYQLLGNYANFLSHHGHFEKAEETYHLAINASPKQAKNLGNYANLLSKQGKLKDAEQYYLRAIKIEPDYADFLGNYAILLEEQAHFEKAEHYYRRAIEIEPNNADFLGNYADFLTNTERFEEANKIIQQALAIEPNDERLLNIKEAIQSNLNQLEEETA
;
A
#
# COMPACT_ATOMS: atom_id res chain seq x y z
N MET A 1 -66.11 45.76 -0.81
CA MET A 1 -64.99 45.46 0.09
C MET A 1 -64.14 44.39 -0.59
N THR A 2 -63.09 44.78 -1.31
CA THR A 2 -62.14 43.96 -2.01
C THR A 2 -61.07 43.47 -1.00
N LYS A 3 -60.91 42.14 -0.86
CA LYS A 3 -59.86 41.55 -0.02
C LYS A 3 -58.48 41.86 -0.63
N PRO A 4 -57.50 42.25 0.18
CA PRO A 4 -56.17 42.47 -0.33
C PRO A 4 -55.56 41.11 -0.72
N GLN A 5 -55.07 41.02 -1.96
CA GLN A 5 -54.17 39.95 -2.41
C GLN A 5 -52.85 40.09 -1.63
N VAL A 6 -52.58 39.13 -0.75
CA VAL A 6 -51.26 38.95 -0.15
C VAL A 6 -50.33 38.37 -1.25
N GLN A 7 -49.49 39.22 -1.81
CA GLN A 7 -48.34 38.79 -2.59
C GLN A 7 -47.43 37.96 -1.65
N LYS A 8 -47.40 36.63 -1.83
CA LYS A 8 -46.35 35.80 -1.27
C LYS A 8 -45.01 36.26 -1.92
N LYS A 9 -44.19 36.99 -1.16
CA LYS A 9 -42.77 37.10 -1.48
C LYS A 9 -42.24 35.69 -1.60
N ASN A 10 -41.75 35.31 -2.78
CA ASN A 10 -40.88 34.12 -2.92
C ASN A 10 -39.65 34.43 -2.08
N GLU A 11 -39.60 33.93 -0.86
CA GLU A 11 -38.34 33.85 -0.11
C GLU A 11 -37.44 32.90 -0.90
N ILE A 12 -36.34 33.41 -1.42
CA ILE A 12 -35.27 32.61 -2.02
C ILE A 12 -34.70 31.83 -0.86
N ILE A 13 -34.99 30.53 -0.80
CA ILE A 13 -34.40 29.63 0.20
C ILE A 13 -32.94 29.38 -0.26
N GLU A 14 -31.99 29.90 0.50
CA GLU A 14 -30.56 29.63 0.26
C GLU A 14 -30.14 28.36 1.02
N PRO A 15 -29.24 27.54 0.44
CA PRO A 15 -28.73 26.36 1.12
C PRO A 15 -27.90 26.74 2.35
N ARG A 16 -27.90 25.89 3.35
CA ARG A 16 -27.05 26.08 4.54
C ARG A 16 -25.60 26.13 4.15
N THR A 17 -24.90 27.16 4.62
CA THR A 17 -23.45 27.29 4.40
C THR A 17 -22.72 27.28 5.76
N TRP A 18 -21.77 26.38 5.93
CA TRP A 18 -20.98 26.33 7.15
C TRP A 18 -19.54 26.78 6.87
N SER A 19 -18.93 27.37 7.89
CA SER A 19 -17.50 27.60 7.84
C SER A 19 -16.73 26.27 7.81
N LEU A 20 -15.54 26.26 7.24
CA LEU A 20 -14.67 25.07 7.26
C LEU A 20 -14.44 24.57 8.69
N LYS A 21 -14.28 25.49 9.67
CA LYS A 21 -14.14 25.10 11.08
C LYS A 21 -15.36 24.36 11.62
N GLY A 22 -16.56 24.82 11.30
CA GLY A 22 -17.81 24.16 11.71
C GLY A 22 -17.95 22.78 11.10
N PHE A 23 -17.63 22.64 9.81
CA PHE A 23 -17.59 21.36 9.11
C PHE A 23 -16.60 20.38 9.76
N LEU A 24 -15.37 20.81 10.03
CA LEU A 24 -14.34 19.96 10.66
C LEU A 24 -14.73 19.53 12.08
N GLN A 25 -15.40 20.38 12.84
CA GLN A 25 -15.95 20.01 14.15
C GLN A 25 -17.02 18.92 14.03
N GLU A 26 -17.87 18.99 13.02
CA GLU A 26 -18.89 17.96 12.77
C GLU A 26 -18.26 16.64 12.29
N ILE A 27 -17.26 16.67 11.40
CA ILE A 27 -16.50 15.48 11.01
C ILE A 27 -15.90 14.81 12.24
N LYS A 28 -15.27 15.58 13.13
CA LYS A 28 -14.70 15.08 14.38
C LYS A 28 -15.76 14.44 15.27
N ARG A 29 -16.91 15.12 15.46
CA ARG A 29 -18.04 14.62 16.27
C ARG A 29 -18.57 13.30 15.70
N ILE A 30 -18.82 13.25 14.40
CA ILE A 30 -19.30 12.03 13.75
C ILE A 30 -18.28 10.91 13.91
N ASN A 31 -17.00 11.19 13.68
CA ASN A 31 -15.96 10.17 13.82
C ASN A 31 -15.82 9.62 15.24
N ASN A 32 -15.97 10.44 16.26
CA ASN A 32 -15.76 10.03 17.65
C ASN A 32 -17.02 9.47 18.32
N ASP A 33 -18.18 10.05 18.03
CA ASP A 33 -19.39 9.84 18.84
C ASP A 33 -20.47 9.02 18.10
N MET A 34 -20.32 8.74 16.79
CA MET A 34 -21.35 8.09 15.98
C MET A 34 -20.78 6.90 15.22
N GLU A 35 -20.60 5.75 15.89
CA GLU A 35 -19.94 4.55 15.32
C GLU A 35 -20.62 4.01 14.05
N ASP A 36 -21.92 4.13 13.94
CA ASP A 36 -22.70 3.63 12.78
C ASP A 36 -22.63 4.57 11.57
N ARG A 37 -22.21 5.82 11.74
CA ARG A 37 -22.14 6.78 10.64
C ARG A 37 -20.80 6.74 9.93
N ARG A 38 -20.85 6.72 8.60
CA ARG A 38 -19.69 6.64 7.70
C ARG A 38 -19.75 7.74 6.65
N PHE A 39 -18.61 8.17 6.16
CA PHE A 39 -18.50 9.08 5.02
C PHE A 39 -18.12 8.32 3.75
N ALA A 40 -18.80 8.66 2.63
CA ALA A 40 -18.35 8.34 1.28
C ALA A 40 -17.80 9.63 0.65
N PHE A 41 -16.57 9.56 0.15
CA PHE A 41 -15.94 10.69 -0.52
C PHE A 41 -16.29 10.63 -2.00
N ILE A 42 -16.96 11.66 -2.50
CA ILE A 42 -17.31 11.80 -3.92
C ILE A 42 -16.29 12.75 -4.54
N LEU A 43 -15.42 12.19 -5.39
CA LEU A 43 -14.31 12.93 -5.98
C LEU A 43 -14.57 13.22 -7.45
N GLY A 44 -14.34 14.47 -7.84
CA GLY A 44 -14.30 14.90 -9.23
C GLY A 44 -12.91 15.38 -9.64
N ALA A 45 -12.77 15.86 -10.87
CA ALA A 45 -11.51 16.26 -11.47
C ALA A 45 -10.72 17.33 -10.68
N GLY A 46 -11.40 18.16 -9.90
CA GLY A 46 -10.77 19.15 -9.02
C GLY A 46 -9.88 18.54 -7.93
N ALA A 47 -10.10 17.28 -7.55
CA ALA A 47 -9.25 16.59 -6.59
C ALA A 47 -7.88 16.20 -7.18
N SER A 48 -7.77 16.05 -8.50
CA SER A 48 -6.55 15.55 -9.18
C SER A 48 -5.58 16.66 -9.64
N ILE A 49 -5.95 17.93 -9.50
CA ILE A 49 -5.17 19.09 -10.01
C ILE A 49 -3.74 19.08 -9.45
N ASN A 50 -3.56 18.88 -8.15
CA ASN A 50 -2.24 18.87 -7.51
C ASN A 50 -1.43 17.58 -7.78
N SER A 51 -2.02 16.61 -8.47
CA SER A 51 -1.40 15.34 -8.84
C SER A 51 -0.80 15.36 -10.26
N ASN A 52 -0.63 16.53 -10.82
CA ASN A 52 -0.12 16.73 -12.19
C ASN A 52 -1.02 16.13 -13.27
N ILE A 53 -2.34 16.08 -13.01
CA ILE A 53 -3.36 15.65 -13.99
C ILE A 53 -4.16 16.88 -14.44
N LYS A 54 -4.30 17.02 -15.76
CA LYS A 54 -5.09 18.11 -16.32
C LYS A 54 -6.58 17.86 -16.07
N GLY A 55 -7.25 18.84 -15.47
CA GLY A 55 -8.70 18.81 -15.30
C GLY A 55 -9.45 19.01 -16.62
N ALA A 56 -10.75 18.72 -16.60
CA ALA A 56 -11.65 18.81 -17.79
C ALA A 56 -11.56 20.16 -18.51
N ALA A 57 -11.46 21.27 -17.78
CA ALA A 57 -11.33 22.59 -18.39
C ALA A 57 -10.03 22.77 -19.20
N ALA A 58 -8.91 22.26 -18.68
CA ALA A 58 -7.62 22.35 -19.34
C ALA A 58 -7.56 21.46 -20.59
N LEU A 59 -8.09 20.22 -20.49
CA LEU A 59 -8.19 19.30 -21.63
C LEU A 59 -9.13 19.86 -22.71
N ALA A 60 -10.31 20.33 -22.34
CA ALA A 60 -11.25 20.96 -23.28
C ALA A 60 -10.61 22.14 -24.02
N LYS A 61 -9.83 22.98 -23.31
CA LYS A 61 -9.10 24.08 -23.94
C LYS A 61 -8.08 23.59 -24.96
N GLU A 62 -7.25 22.62 -24.63
CA GLU A 62 -6.27 22.02 -25.56
C GLU A 62 -6.95 21.43 -26.80
N TRP A 63 -8.04 20.72 -26.61
CA TRP A 63 -8.76 20.13 -27.72
C TRP A 63 -9.46 21.17 -28.60
N MET A 64 -9.98 22.26 -28.02
CA MET A 64 -10.47 23.40 -28.79
C MET A 64 -9.37 24.07 -29.61
N GLU A 65 -8.16 24.20 -29.05
CA GLU A 65 -6.98 24.69 -29.79
C GLU A 65 -6.61 23.74 -30.93
N MET A 66 -6.67 22.40 -30.69
CA MET A 66 -6.44 21.41 -31.75
C MET A 66 -7.49 21.50 -32.86
N ILE A 67 -8.77 21.65 -32.51
CA ILE A 67 -9.86 21.82 -33.49
C ILE A 67 -9.65 23.11 -34.28
N TYR A 68 -9.30 24.23 -33.61
CA TYR A 68 -9.02 25.50 -34.27
C TYR A 68 -7.90 25.38 -35.31
N HIS A 69 -6.79 24.75 -34.97
CA HIS A 69 -5.68 24.57 -35.90
C HIS A 69 -6.02 23.60 -37.06
N ARG A 70 -6.85 22.59 -36.79
CA ARG A 70 -7.26 21.62 -37.81
C ARG A 70 -8.30 22.19 -38.79
N GLU A 71 -9.29 22.94 -38.31
CA GLU A 71 -10.42 23.41 -39.06
C GLU A 71 -10.34 24.89 -39.46
N HIS A 72 -9.22 25.56 -39.11
CA HIS A 72 -9.08 27.00 -39.32
C HIS A 72 -9.26 27.37 -40.77
N LYS A 73 -10.35 28.05 -41.06
CA LYS A 73 -10.59 28.76 -42.32
C LYS A 73 -10.24 30.23 -42.09
N PRO A 74 -9.66 30.96 -43.06
CA PRO A 74 -9.09 32.30 -42.87
C PRO A 74 -10.11 33.42 -42.62
N MET A 75 -11.19 33.12 -41.90
CA MET A 75 -12.23 34.10 -41.54
C MET A 75 -12.10 34.69 -40.14
N HIS A 76 -11.23 34.11 -39.29
CA HIS A 76 -10.99 34.61 -37.94
C HIS A 76 -9.46 34.78 -37.73
N ASP A 77 -9.04 36.01 -37.42
CA ASP A 77 -7.61 36.35 -37.27
C ASP A 77 -7.00 35.85 -35.94
N ASP A 78 -7.82 35.44 -34.95
CA ASP A 78 -7.34 34.94 -33.66
C ASP A 78 -8.26 33.89 -33.04
N TYR A 79 -7.65 33.06 -32.20
CA TYR A 79 -8.32 31.96 -31.47
C TYR A 79 -9.45 32.44 -30.56
N GLN A 80 -9.29 33.57 -29.87
CA GLN A 80 -10.29 34.07 -28.93
C GLN A 80 -11.57 34.52 -29.64
N SER A 81 -11.44 35.25 -30.75
CA SER A 81 -12.57 35.64 -31.58
C SER A 81 -13.30 34.44 -32.17
N TRP A 82 -12.55 33.41 -32.61
CA TRP A 82 -13.13 32.16 -33.08
C TRP A 82 -13.86 31.45 -31.96
N LEU A 83 -13.28 31.30 -30.77
CA LEU A 83 -13.90 30.67 -29.62
C LEU A 83 -15.20 31.37 -29.19
N ALA A 84 -15.17 32.71 -29.15
CA ALA A 84 -16.34 33.53 -28.79
C ALA A 84 -17.52 33.38 -29.78
N SER A 85 -17.25 33.01 -31.03
CA SER A 85 -18.26 32.86 -32.08
C SER A 85 -19.12 31.58 -31.95
N ASN A 86 -18.92 30.74 -30.93
CA ASN A 86 -19.52 29.41 -30.84
C ASN A 86 -19.25 28.55 -32.10
N PRO A 87 -17.97 28.25 -32.41
CA PRO A 87 -17.58 27.65 -33.67
C PRO A 87 -18.15 26.24 -33.89
N LEU A 88 -18.52 25.55 -32.82
CA LEU A 88 -19.07 24.20 -32.86
C LEU A 88 -20.61 24.18 -32.77
N ASN A 89 -21.22 25.37 -32.66
CA ASN A 89 -22.68 25.56 -32.58
C ASN A 89 -23.32 24.75 -31.42
N PHE A 90 -22.66 24.73 -30.28
CA PHE A 90 -23.19 24.08 -29.08
C PHE A 90 -24.31 24.90 -28.44
N LYS A 91 -25.33 24.21 -27.91
CA LYS A 91 -26.38 24.83 -27.13
C LYS A 91 -25.78 25.36 -25.81
N ASP A 92 -26.24 26.55 -25.40
CA ASP A 92 -25.79 27.20 -24.15
C ASP A 92 -24.28 27.37 -24.06
N TRP A 93 -23.64 27.71 -25.20
CA TRP A 93 -22.18 27.88 -25.30
C TRP A 93 -21.64 28.92 -24.34
N ASP A 94 -20.63 28.54 -23.56
CA ASP A 94 -19.90 29.44 -22.66
C ASP A 94 -18.39 29.32 -22.90
N PRO A 95 -17.77 30.25 -23.64
CA PRO A 95 -16.34 30.21 -23.93
C PRO A 95 -15.45 30.37 -22.68
N ASN A 96 -16.00 30.85 -21.58
CA ASN A 96 -15.29 30.99 -20.31
C ASN A 96 -15.39 29.74 -19.42
N ASN A 97 -16.29 28.81 -19.75
CA ASN A 97 -16.48 27.56 -19.01
C ASN A 97 -16.50 26.34 -19.93
N LEU A 98 -15.36 26.04 -20.55
CA LEU A 98 -15.23 24.92 -21.48
C LEU A 98 -15.46 23.56 -20.80
N ALA A 99 -15.26 23.45 -19.50
CA ALA A 99 -15.53 22.22 -18.75
C ALA A 99 -17.00 21.76 -18.86
N LYS A 100 -17.93 22.69 -19.02
CA LYS A 100 -19.37 22.41 -19.25
C LYS A 100 -19.59 21.65 -20.55
N HIS A 101 -18.74 21.87 -21.53
CA HIS A 101 -18.85 21.30 -22.89
C HIS A 101 -17.78 20.22 -23.15
N TYR A 102 -17.11 19.72 -22.10
CA TYR A 102 -16.05 18.74 -22.21
C TYR A 102 -16.42 17.49 -23.06
N PRO A 103 -17.59 16.81 -22.86
CA PRO A 103 -17.93 15.64 -23.65
C PRO A 103 -18.11 15.98 -25.13
N GLN A 104 -18.81 17.08 -25.45
CA GLN A 104 -19.03 17.51 -26.83
C GLN A 104 -17.73 17.89 -27.54
N ILE A 105 -16.81 18.55 -26.82
CA ILE A 105 -15.50 18.93 -27.35
C ILE A 105 -14.66 17.69 -27.59
N PHE A 106 -14.68 16.71 -26.68
CA PHE A 106 -14.01 15.42 -26.85
C PHE A 106 -14.52 14.69 -28.08
N GLU A 107 -15.84 14.49 -28.20
CA GLU A 107 -16.46 13.84 -29.37
C GLU A 107 -16.07 14.53 -30.67
N LYS A 108 -16.09 15.88 -30.70
CA LYS A 108 -15.75 16.65 -31.89
C LYS A 108 -14.26 16.59 -32.22
N CYS A 109 -13.40 16.61 -31.23
CA CYS A 109 -11.96 16.56 -31.42
C CYS A 109 -11.50 15.21 -31.99
N PHE A 110 -12.11 14.12 -31.55
CA PHE A 110 -11.75 12.74 -31.90
C PHE A 110 -12.82 12.03 -32.72
N GLU A 111 -13.65 12.79 -33.43
CA GLU A 111 -14.71 12.26 -34.31
C GLU A 111 -14.19 11.23 -35.30
N GLY A 112 -14.67 9.99 -35.21
CA GLY A 112 -14.25 8.89 -36.06
C GLY A 112 -12.93 8.19 -35.66
N ASP A 113 -12.27 8.63 -34.59
CA ASP A 113 -11.02 8.03 -34.10
C ASP A 113 -11.00 7.96 -32.56
N HIS A 114 -11.77 7.03 -32.00
CA HIS A 114 -11.87 6.81 -30.56
C HIS A 114 -10.53 6.42 -29.93
N ASP A 115 -9.70 5.65 -30.64
CA ASP A 115 -8.40 5.19 -30.13
C ASP A 115 -7.46 6.37 -29.88
N SER A 116 -7.44 7.37 -30.77
CA SER A 116 -6.69 8.62 -30.55
C SER A 116 -7.22 9.42 -29.35
N GLY A 117 -8.54 9.41 -29.13
CA GLY A 117 -9.15 10.03 -27.96
C GLY A 117 -8.69 9.35 -26.65
N TYR A 118 -8.69 8.04 -26.59
CA TYR A 118 -8.20 7.28 -25.42
C TYR A 118 -6.71 7.47 -25.19
N ALA A 119 -5.89 7.46 -26.24
CA ALA A 119 -4.47 7.75 -26.15
C ALA A 119 -4.18 9.16 -25.61
N ALA A 120 -5.02 10.14 -25.95
CA ALA A 120 -4.91 11.50 -25.40
C ALA A 120 -5.24 11.55 -23.89
N LEU A 121 -6.26 10.81 -23.45
CA LEU A 121 -6.59 10.67 -22.02
C LEU A 121 -5.49 9.93 -21.26
N GLU A 122 -5.01 8.82 -21.79
CA GLU A 122 -3.90 8.06 -21.19
C GLU A 122 -2.67 8.93 -21.01
N LYS A 123 -2.32 9.71 -22.03
CA LYS A 123 -1.21 10.68 -21.96
C LYS A 123 -1.44 11.74 -20.88
N ALA A 124 -2.68 12.20 -20.71
CA ALA A 124 -3.00 13.23 -19.72
C ALA A 124 -2.85 12.77 -18.28
N ILE A 125 -3.01 11.45 -18.01
CA ILE A 125 -2.90 10.88 -16.65
C ILE A 125 -1.57 10.17 -16.39
N LYS A 126 -0.76 9.88 -17.42
CA LYS A 126 0.44 9.03 -17.35
C LYS A 126 1.43 9.43 -16.26
N ASP A 127 1.66 10.72 -16.10
CA ASP A 127 2.65 11.25 -15.15
C ASP A 127 2.02 11.68 -13.81
N GLY A 128 0.74 11.38 -13.64
CA GLY A 128 0.01 11.67 -12.41
C GLY A 128 0.55 10.87 -11.23
N LYS A 129 0.79 11.56 -10.10
CA LYS A 129 1.18 10.92 -8.84
C LYS A 129 0.27 11.39 -7.73
N PRO A 130 -0.14 10.49 -6.81
CA PRO A 130 -0.97 10.89 -5.69
C PRO A 130 -0.34 12.04 -4.90
N SER A 131 -1.07 13.13 -4.75
CA SER A 131 -0.67 14.30 -3.94
C SER A 131 -0.78 14.01 -2.44
N LEU A 132 -0.40 15.00 -1.61
CA LEU A 132 -0.54 14.90 -0.15
C LEU A 132 -1.99 14.59 0.27
N GLY A 133 -2.98 15.21 -0.38
CA GLY A 133 -4.40 14.97 -0.09
C GLY A 133 -4.80 13.51 -0.32
N TYR A 134 -4.29 12.89 -1.38
CA TYR A 134 -4.51 11.47 -1.65
C TYR A 134 -3.82 10.57 -0.61
N ALA A 135 -2.63 10.94 -0.13
CA ALA A 135 -1.96 10.19 0.93
C ALA A 135 -2.76 10.21 2.25
N VAL A 136 -3.32 11.37 2.61
CA VAL A 136 -4.22 11.50 3.78
C VAL A 136 -5.51 10.74 3.58
N LEU A 137 -6.13 10.85 2.39
CA LEU A 137 -7.33 10.09 2.06
C LEU A 137 -7.10 8.58 2.15
N ALA A 138 -5.97 8.10 1.63
CA ALA A 138 -5.57 6.70 1.72
C ALA A 138 -5.48 6.22 3.17
N TRP A 139 -4.89 7.03 4.04
CA TRP A 139 -4.85 6.74 5.48
C TRP A 139 -6.27 6.71 6.10
N ILE A 140 -7.13 7.67 5.79
CA ILE A 140 -8.52 7.69 6.28
C ILE A 140 -9.25 6.41 5.85
N LEU A 141 -9.15 6.03 4.57
CA LEU A 141 -9.81 4.85 4.01
C LEU A 141 -9.30 3.53 4.62
N SER A 142 -8.01 3.46 4.96
CA SER A 142 -7.36 2.25 5.48
C SER A 142 -7.49 2.12 6.99
N SER A 143 -7.40 3.23 7.73
CA SER A 143 -7.27 3.25 9.19
C SER A 143 -8.58 3.57 9.91
N THR A 144 -9.62 4.00 9.20
CA THR A 144 -10.92 4.34 9.77
C THR A 144 -12.05 3.47 9.20
N ARG A 145 -13.29 3.73 9.64
CA ARG A 145 -14.49 3.11 9.06
C ARG A 145 -15.00 3.78 7.78
N HIS A 146 -14.41 4.91 7.37
CA HIS A 146 -14.79 5.71 6.21
C HIS A 146 -14.10 5.19 4.95
N ARG A 147 -14.54 4.04 4.43
CA ARG A 147 -13.82 3.20 3.45
C ARG A 147 -14.35 3.28 2.03
N MET A 148 -15.10 4.32 1.69
CA MET A 148 -15.77 4.43 0.40
C MET A 148 -15.35 5.69 -0.35
N VAL A 149 -14.90 5.51 -1.58
CA VAL A 149 -14.73 6.57 -2.58
C VAL A 149 -15.61 6.26 -3.78
N ILE A 150 -16.31 7.27 -4.27
CA ILE A 150 -17.02 7.27 -5.54
C ILE A 150 -16.39 8.37 -6.39
N THR A 151 -16.01 8.06 -7.61
CA THR A 151 -15.35 9.04 -8.47
C THR A 151 -15.83 8.98 -9.91
N THR A 152 -15.90 10.14 -10.54
CA THR A 152 -16.08 10.30 -11.98
C THR A 152 -14.76 10.35 -12.72
N ASN A 153 -13.62 10.32 -12.01
CA ASN A 153 -12.29 10.42 -12.60
C ASN A 153 -11.83 9.06 -13.16
N PHE A 154 -11.12 9.11 -14.29
CA PHE A 154 -10.54 7.94 -14.92
C PHE A 154 -9.19 7.54 -14.33
N ASP A 155 -8.52 8.48 -13.62
CA ASP A 155 -7.21 8.23 -12.99
C ASP A 155 -7.28 7.15 -11.90
N ASN A 156 -6.11 6.60 -11.53
CA ASN A 156 -5.98 5.59 -10.49
C ASN A 156 -5.45 6.17 -9.16
N LEU A 157 -5.40 7.50 -9.01
CA LEU A 157 -4.74 8.16 -7.88
C LEU A 157 -5.20 7.66 -6.51
N VAL A 158 -6.51 7.41 -6.33
CA VAL A 158 -7.02 6.85 -5.06
C VAL A 158 -6.51 5.44 -4.83
N ALA A 159 -6.57 4.58 -5.85
CA ALA A 159 -6.13 3.19 -5.75
C ALA A 159 -4.63 3.08 -5.49
N ASP A 160 -3.86 3.88 -6.23
CA ASP A 160 -2.41 3.96 -6.08
C ASP A 160 -2.04 4.49 -4.69
N ALA A 161 -2.69 5.56 -4.22
CA ALA A 161 -2.46 6.11 -2.90
C ALA A 161 -2.76 5.10 -1.79
N VAL A 162 -3.87 4.36 -1.87
CA VAL A 162 -4.23 3.32 -0.88
C VAL A 162 -3.18 2.19 -0.89
N SER A 163 -2.69 1.80 -2.06
CA SER A 163 -1.66 0.76 -2.17
C SER A 163 -0.30 1.23 -1.65
N ILE A 164 0.10 2.47 -1.96
CA ILE A 164 1.41 3.03 -1.59
C ILE A 164 1.45 3.48 -0.13
N TYR A 165 0.42 4.22 0.32
CA TYR A 165 0.41 4.92 1.60
C TYR A 165 -0.51 4.29 2.64
N GLY A 166 -1.52 3.53 2.20
CA GLY A 166 -2.51 2.91 3.07
C GLY A 166 -2.14 1.52 3.56
N GLY A 167 -1.06 0.91 3.03
CA GLY A 167 -0.60 -0.43 3.40
C GLY A 167 -1.62 -1.54 3.11
N THR A 168 -2.59 -1.29 2.21
CA THR A 168 -3.61 -2.27 1.82
C THR A 168 -3.99 -2.07 0.35
N TYR A 169 -4.62 -3.09 -0.24
CA TYR A 169 -5.11 -3.00 -1.62
C TYR A 169 -6.59 -2.65 -1.61
N PRO A 170 -7.02 -1.57 -2.31
CA PRO A 170 -8.43 -1.24 -2.44
C PRO A 170 -9.15 -2.22 -3.35
N HIS A 171 -10.45 -2.32 -3.19
CA HIS A 171 -11.32 -2.96 -4.15
C HIS A 171 -11.78 -1.91 -5.17
N VAL A 172 -11.16 -1.91 -6.33
CA VAL A 172 -11.49 -0.99 -7.43
C VAL A 172 -12.62 -1.60 -8.26
N ILE A 173 -13.70 -0.85 -8.45
CA ILE A 173 -14.85 -1.23 -9.26
C ILE A 173 -14.95 -0.22 -10.40
N GLY A 174 -14.37 -0.60 -11.54
CA GLY A 174 -14.20 0.27 -12.70
C GLY A 174 -15.17 -0.01 -13.86
N HIS A 175 -16.21 -0.82 -13.63
CA HIS A 175 -17.21 -1.15 -14.64
C HIS A 175 -18.56 -1.46 -13.99
N GLU A 176 -19.67 -1.05 -14.62
CA GLU A 176 -21.02 -1.21 -14.10
C GLU A 176 -21.45 -2.67 -13.87
N SER A 177 -20.92 -3.62 -14.65
CA SER A 177 -21.17 -5.05 -14.42
C SER A 177 -20.67 -5.55 -13.06
N LEU A 178 -19.73 -4.83 -12.45
CA LEU A 178 -19.15 -5.12 -11.15
C LEU A 178 -19.78 -4.28 -10.01
N ALA A 179 -20.70 -3.36 -10.33
CA ALA A 179 -21.27 -2.42 -9.36
C ALA A 179 -21.83 -3.11 -8.10
N SER A 180 -22.47 -4.28 -8.25
CA SER A 180 -23.03 -5.05 -7.13
C SER A 180 -22.00 -5.52 -6.09
N TYR A 181 -20.70 -5.50 -6.42
CA TYR A 181 -19.61 -5.80 -5.49
C TYR A 181 -19.22 -4.62 -4.59
N ALA A 182 -19.70 -3.42 -4.87
CA ALA A 182 -19.53 -2.25 -4.00
C ALA A 182 -20.41 -2.34 -2.74
N LYS A 183 -20.05 -3.25 -1.85
CA LYS A 183 -20.83 -3.52 -0.62
C LYS A 183 -20.56 -2.47 0.46
N PRO A 184 -21.59 -1.87 1.08
CA PRO A 184 -21.42 -0.81 2.09
C PRO A 184 -20.55 -1.18 3.30
N LEU A 185 -20.51 -2.45 3.69
CA LEU A 185 -19.79 -2.93 4.87
C LEU A 185 -18.51 -3.70 4.51
N SER A 186 -17.81 -3.27 3.47
CA SER A 186 -16.53 -3.87 3.09
C SER A 186 -15.45 -3.69 4.16
N ARG A 187 -14.60 -4.72 4.31
CA ARG A 187 -13.42 -4.66 5.18
C ARG A 187 -12.25 -3.93 4.52
N ARG A 188 -12.25 -3.82 3.19
CA ARG A 188 -11.22 -3.11 2.40
C ARG A 188 -11.79 -1.80 1.89
N PRO A 189 -10.95 -0.79 1.68
CA PRO A 189 -11.35 0.40 0.94
C PRO A 189 -11.96 0.05 -0.42
N ILE A 190 -13.04 0.75 -0.79
CA ILE A 190 -13.69 0.61 -2.10
C ILE A 190 -13.49 1.90 -2.89
N VAL A 191 -13.08 1.75 -4.14
CA VAL A 191 -13.01 2.83 -5.13
C VAL A 191 -13.98 2.50 -6.25
N ALA A 192 -15.11 3.19 -6.30
CA ALA A 192 -16.16 3.02 -7.30
C ALA A 192 -15.99 4.09 -8.40
N LYS A 193 -15.53 3.69 -9.58
CA LYS A 193 -15.38 4.55 -10.76
C LYS A 193 -16.66 4.44 -11.61
N ILE A 194 -17.55 5.40 -11.44
CA ILE A 194 -18.89 5.34 -12.05
C ILE A 194 -18.91 5.67 -13.56
N HIS A 195 -17.86 6.30 -14.06
CA HIS A 195 -17.65 6.54 -15.50
C HIS A 195 -16.61 5.56 -16.09
N ARG A 196 -16.50 4.37 -15.49
CA ARG A 196 -15.54 3.31 -15.82
C ARG A 196 -14.07 3.69 -15.59
N ASP A 197 -13.22 2.71 -15.68
CA ASP A 197 -11.76 2.89 -15.69
C ASP A 197 -11.29 3.21 -17.12
N LEU A 198 -10.17 3.91 -17.25
CA LEU A 198 -9.59 4.23 -18.56
C LEU A 198 -9.38 2.98 -19.44
N PHE A 199 -9.02 1.85 -18.83
CA PHE A 199 -8.76 0.60 -19.53
C PHE A 199 -10.01 -0.25 -19.79
N THR A 200 -11.18 0.18 -19.36
CA THR A 200 -12.46 -0.52 -19.53
C THR A 200 -13.48 0.29 -20.32
N ASP A 201 -13.03 0.97 -21.36
CA ASP A 201 -13.85 1.82 -22.23
C ASP A 201 -14.51 2.97 -21.44
N PRO A 202 -13.75 4.03 -21.08
CA PRO A 202 -14.22 5.13 -20.24
C PRO A 202 -15.38 5.89 -20.88
N ILE A 203 -16.35 6.26 -20.06
CA ILE A 203 -17.54 7.01 -20.49
C ILE A 203 -17.19 8.49 -20.59
N ASN A 204 -16.91 8.96 -21.80
CA ASN A 204 -16.56 10.35 -22.11
C ASN A 204 -17.49 11.03 -23.10
N THR A 205 -18.48 10.30 -23.65
CA THR A 205 -19.39 10.81 -24.66
C THR A 205 -20.61 11.47 -24.02
N CYS A 206 -21.30 12.33 -24.78
CA CYS A 206 -22.54 12.98 -24.35
C CYS A 206 -23.62 11.96 -23.99
N GLU A 207 -23.76 10.91 -24.76
CA GLU A 207 -24.72 9.83 -24.51
C GLU A 207 -24.36 9.07 -23.23
N GLY A 208 -23.11 8.68 -23.07
CA GLY A 208 -22.64 7.91 -21.92
C GLY A 208 -22.66 8.67 -20.62
N THR A 209 -22.41 9.99 -20.64
CA THR A 209 -22.44 10.84 -19.42
C THR A 209 -23.83 11.43 -19.14
N SER A 210 -24.85 11.12 -19.93
CA SER A 210 -26.21 11.65 -19.76
C SER A 210 -27.03 10.92 -18.72
N SER A 211 -26.77 9.63 -18.48
CA SER A 211 -27.49 8.83 -17.49
C SER A 211 -26.58 7.78 -16.86
N LEU A 212 -26.82 7.48 -15.60
CA LEU A 212 -26.10 6.42 -14.89
C LEU A 212 -26.70 5.05 -15.22
N GLU A 213 -25.85 4.06 -15.44
CA GLU A 213 -26.29 2.68 -15.67
C GLU A 213 -27.14 2.17 -14.50
N GLN A 214 -28.16 1.36 -14.79
CA GLN A 214 -29.13 0.89 -13.79
C GLN A 214 -28.46 0.15 -12.62
N SER A 215 -27.40 -0.59 -12.89
CA SER A 215 -26.63 -1.31 -11.87
C SER A 215 -25.94 -0.36 -10.87
N TRP A 216 -25.42 0.77 -11.34
CA TRP A 216 -24.88 1.82 -10.48
C TRP A 216 -25.98 2.53 -9.69
N ASN A 217 -27.11 2.85 -10.30
CA ASN A 217 -28.23 3.48 -9.60
C ASN A 217 -28.65 2.68 -8.37
N GLN A 218 -28.85 1.37 -8.51
CA GLN A 218 -29.22 0.50 -7.40
C GLN A 218 -28.12 0.40 -6.35
N THR A 219 -26.88 0.33 -6.80
CA THR A 219 -25.73 0.19 -5.91
C THR A 219 -25.48 1.45 -5.10
N LEU A 220 -25.51 2.61 -5.73
CA LEU A 220 -25.31 3.90 -5.06
C LEU A 220 -26.45 4.21 -4.06
N LYS A 221 -27.70 3.88 -4.37
CA LYS A 221 -28.80 3.95 -3.40
C LYS A 221 -28.51 3.12 -2.15
N ASN A 222 -28.00 1.91 -2.32
CA ASN A 222 -27.61 1.07 -1.19
C ASN A 222 -26.42 1.65 -0.42
N ILE A 223 -25.44 2.26 -1.09
CA ILE A 223 -24.28 2.88 -0.43
C ILE A 223 -24.74 4.08 0.39
N PHE A 224 -25.54 4.98 -0.17
CA PHE A 224 -25.94 6.23 0.51
C PHE A 224 -26.85 6.01 1.72
N ARG A 225 -27.53 4.87 1.83
CA ARG A 225 -28.24 4.49 3.07
C ARG A 225 -27.31 4.25 4.27
N PHE A 226 -26.03 3.98 4.03
CA PHE A 226 -25.02 3.71 5.08
C PHE A 226 -23.94 4.79 5.17
N TYR A 227 -23.83 5.63 4.15
CA TYR A 227 -22.78 6.62 4.03
C TYR A 227 -23.34 8.02 3.81
N THR A 228 -22.79 8.98 4.55
CA THR A 228 -23.01 10.40 4.32
C THR A 228 -22.06 10.87 3.21
N PRO A 229 -22.55 11.37 2.07
CA PRO A 229 -21.70 11.83 0.98
C PRO A 229 -20.98 13.14 1.33
N VAL A 230 -19.68 13.19 1.00
CA VAL A 230 -18.83 14.38 1.08
C VAL A 230 -18.26 14.63 -0.31
N PHE A 231 -18.76 15.63 -0.99
CA PHE A 231 -18.33 16.02 -2.34
C PHE A 231 -17.09 16.89 -2.26
N ILE A 232 -16.04 16.54 -3.01
CA ILE A 232 -14.76 17.27 -3.02
C ILE A 232 -14.23 17.32 -4.46
N GLY A 233 -13.99 18.52 -4.98
CA GLY A 233 -13.48 18.71 -6.33
C GLY A 233 -14.44 18.27 -7.44
N TYR A 234 -15.71 18.04 -7.10
CA TYR A 234 -16.77 17.67 -8.03
C TYR A 234 -17.62 18.88 -8.40
N GLY A 235 -17.65 19.21 -9.69
CA GLY A 235 -18.31 20.43 -10.20
C GLY A 235 -19.79 20.26 -10.55
N GLY A 236 -20.33 19.04 -10.52
CA GLY A 236 -21.72 18.78 -10.92
C GLY A 236 -22.02 19.03 -12.40
N ASN A 237 -21.02 18.92 -13.26
CA ASN A 237 -21.15 19.18 -14.70
C ASN A 237 -21.53 17.93 -15.52
N ASP A 238 -21.48 16.74 -14.94
CA ASP A 238 -21.98 15.53 -15.57
C ASP A 238 -23.46 15.30 -15.22
N GLY A 239 -24.26 14.96 -16.21
CA GLY A 239 -25.68 14.69 -16.02
C GLY A 239 -25.92 13.41 -15.21
N SER A 240 -25.11 12.40 -15.40
CA SER A 240 -25.37 11.05 -14.88
C SER A 240 -25.45 10.97 -13.36
N LEU A 241 -24.42 11.47 -12.66
CA LEU A 241 -24.42 11.49 -11.19
C LEU A 241 -25.38 12.53 -10.64
N MET A 242 -25.49 13.72 -11.28
CA MET A 242 -26.40 14.78 -10.83
C MET A 242 -27.86 14.35 -10.95
N ASP A 243 -28.28 13.77 -12.08
CA ASP A 243 -29.65 13.27 -12.29
C ASP A 243 -29.99 12.15 -11.31
N PHE A 244 -29.03 11.27 -11.05
CA PHE A 244 -29.17 10.25 -10.00
C PHE A 244 -29.38 10.89 -8.63
N LEU A 245 -28.55 11.86 -8.22
CA LEU A 245 -28.66 12.52 -6.91
C LEU A 245 -29.99 13.25 -6.75
N GLN A 246 -30.49 13.91 -7.81
CA GLN A 246 -31.80 14.55 -7.84
C GLN A 246 -32.97 13.55 -7.78
N SER A 247 -32.74 12.30 -8.21
CA SER A 247 -33.75 11.24 -8.15
C SER A 247 -33.91 10.59 -6.77
N LEU A 248 -33.01 10.90 -5.82
CA LEU A 248 -33.05 10.34 -4.48
C LEU A 248 -34.06 11.06 -3.59
N ASP A 249 -34.78 10.29 -2.77
CA ASP A 249 -35.54 10.84 -1.66
C ASP A 249 -34.61 11.21 -0.50
N THR A 250 -35.01 12.19 0.30
CA THR A 250 -34.23 12.68 1.45
C THR A 250 -33.85 11.55 2.43
N GLU A 251 -34.69 10.54 2.58
CA GLU A 251 -34.47 9.40 3.47
C GLU A 251 -33.48 8.35 2.88
N GLU A 252 -33.15 8.47 1.61
CA GLU A 252 -32.21 7.54 0.95
C GLU A 252 -30.74 7.90 1.19
N ILE A 253 -30.48 9.07 1.82
CA ILE A 253 -29.13 9.51 2.18
C ILE A 253 -28.96 9.47 3.70
N SER A 254 -27.95 8.72 4.16
CA SER A 254 -27.59 8.65 5.58
C SER A 254 -26.96 9.96 6.05
N GLY A 255 -27.70 10.71 6.83
CA GLY A 255 -27.23 11.97 7.39
C GLY A 255 -27.29 13.15 6.42
N GLN A 256 -26.53 14.17 6.70
CA GLN A 256 -26.54 15.44 5.99
C GLN A 256 -25.39 15.49 4.99
N PRO A 257 -25.62 15.57 3.67
CA PRO A 257 -24.55 15.65 2.67
C PRO A 257 -23.77 16.97 2.82
N PHE A 258 -22.46 16.90 2.52
CA PHE A 258 -21.56 18.04 2.51
C PHE A 258 -20.99 18.28 1.11
N TRP A 259 -21.08 19.51 0.63
CA TRP A 259 -20.50 19.92 -0.65
C TRP A 259 -19.36 20.89 -0.42
N CYS A 260 -18.12 20.39 -0.47
CA CYS A 260 -16.92 21.20 -0.33
C CYS A 260 -16.54 21.77 -1.69
N TYR A 261 -16.50 23.09 -1.81
CA TYR A 261 -16.15 23.79 -3.05
C TYR A 261 -14.98 24.74 -2.84
N TYR A 262 -14.23 24.98 -3.91
CA TYR A 262 -13.09 25.90 -3.88
C TYR A 262 -13.60 27.34 -3.87
N ALA A 263 -13.44 28.03 -2.77
CA ALA A 263 -14.04 29.36 -2.55
C ALA A 263 -13.60 30.44 -3.56
N PRO A 264 -12.33 30.46 -4.06
CA PRO A 264 -11.93 31.39 -5.10
C PRO A 264 -12.69 31.29 -6.42
N ASP A 265 -13.22 30.09 -6.77
CA ASP A 265 -14.02 29.89 -7.98
C ASP A 265 -15.47 30.36 -7.82
N GLY A 266 -15.85 30.84 -6.64
CA GLY A 266 -17.20 31.28 -6.32
C GLY A 266 -18.10 30.17 -5.80
N ALA A 267 -19.36 30.52 -5.52
CA ALA A 267 -20.37 29.57 -5.04
C ALA A 267 -20.77 28.56 -6.13
N PRO A 268 -21.19 27.33 -5.76
CA PRO A 268 -21.70 26.36 -6.71
C PRO A 268 -22.90 26.86 -7.51
N ASN A 269 -23.16 26.24 -8.66
CA ASN A 269 -24.27 26.54 -9.52
C ASN A 269 -25.65 26.28 -8.85
N ASP A 270 -26.71 26.77 -9.45
CA ASP A 270 -28.05 26.69 -8.86
C ASP A 270 -28.59 25.25 -8.77
N THR A 271 -28.16 24.36 -9.64
CA THR A 271 -28.51 22.93 -9.59
C THR A 271 -27.95 22.27 -8.32
N ILE A 272 -26.69 22.53 -7.98
CA ILE A 272 -26.08 22.06 -6.74
C ILE A 272 -26.74 22.67 -5.52
N LYS A 273 -27.02 23.97 -5.56
CA LYS A 273 -27.72 24.65 -4.46
C LYS A 273 -29.11 24.06 -4.20
N GLN A 274 -29.87 23.80 -5.26
CA GLN A 274 -31.18 23.18 -5.16
C GLN A 274 -31.11 21.77 -4.58
N LEU A 275 -30.18 20.94 -5.05
CA LEU A 275 -29.91 19.60 -4.52
C LEU A 275 -29.62 19.66 -3.00
N MET A 276 -28.79 20.61 -2.57
CA MET A 276 -28.42 20.74 -1.16
C MET A 276 -29.60 21.22 -0.30
N ILE A 277 -30.49 22.01 -0.85
CA ILE A 277 -31.75 22.40 -0.16
C ILE A 277 -32.64 21.16 0.01
N GLU A 278 -32.87 20.41 -1.05
CA GLU A 278 -33.75 19.22 -1.07
C GLU A 278 -33.31 18.15 -0.07
N HIS A 279 -32.01 17.92 0.05
CA HIS A 279 -31.42 16.91 0.95
C HIS A 279 -30.95 17.48 2.30
N ASN A 280 -31.36 18.68 2.69
CA ASN A 280 -30.89 19.37 3.91
C ASN A 280 -29.35 19.43 4.00
N GLY A 281 -28.67 19.47 2.87
CA GLY A 281 -27.23 19.47 2.77
C GLY A 281 -26.57 20.77 3.19
N VAL A 282 -25.25 20.78 3.21
CA VAL A 282 -24.44 21.92 3.64
C VAL A 282 -23.38 22.23 2.59
N LEU A 283 -23.34 23.49 2.18
CA LEU A 283 -22.24 24.03 1.39
C LEU A 283 -21.07 24.41 2.31
N VAL A 284 -19.87 23.99 1.94
CA VAL A 284 -18.64 24.27 2.70
C VAL A 284 -17.65 24.98 1.78
N PRO A 285 -17.51 26.33 1.90
CA PRO A 285 -16.45 27.04 1.21
C PRO A 285 -15.11 26.61 1.78
N GLY A 286 -14.25 26.09 0.92
CA GLY A 286 -12.99 25.49 1.30
C GLY A 286 -11.83 25.96 0.47
N MET A 287 -10.77 25.26 0.65
CA MET A 287 -9.47 25.41 0.00
C MET A 287 -9.27 24.27 -1.01
N GLY A 288 -8.08 24.16 -1.56
CA GLY A 288 -7.75 23.07 -2.45
C GLY A 288 -7.86 21.68 -1.77
N PHE A 289 -7.92 20.64 -2.58
CA PHE A 289 -8.10 19.26 -2.13
C PHE A 289 -7.09 18.84 -1.04
N ASP A 290 -5.80 19.10 -1.26
CA ASP A 290 -4.75 18.69 -0.32
C ASP A 290 -4.89 19.31 1.05
N GLU A 291 -5.21 20.59 1.09
CA GLU A 291 -5.37 21.32 2.34
C GLU A 291 -6.62 20.89 3.10
N LEU A 292 -7.72 20.69 2.39
CA LEU A 292 -8.96 20.16 2.97
C LEU A 292 -8.73 18.78 3.57
N MET A 293 -8.09 17.87 2.82
CA MET A 293 -7.82 16.53 3.28
C MET A 293 -6.86 16.49 4.47
N LEU A 294 -5.84 17.35 4.50
CA LEU A 294 -4.92 17.44 5.62
C LEU A 294 -5.66 17.85 6.91
N LYS A 295 -6.54 18.86 6.84
CA LYS A 295 -7.35 19.30 7.97
C LYS A 295 -8.38 18.24 8.41
N MET A 296 -9.01 17.56 7.46
CA MET A 296 -9.90 16.43 7.76
C MET A 296 -9.15 15.27 8.41
N GLY A 297 -7.96 14.93 7.89
CA GLY A 297 -7.10 13.90 8.46
C GLY A 297 -6.74 14.19 9.92
N GLU A 298 -6.32 15.41 10.22
CA GLU A 298 -5.98 15.84 11.58
C GLU A 298 -7.12 15.60 12.57
N VAL A 299 -8.35 15.99 12.22
CA VAL A 299 -9.50 15.84 13.14
C VAL A 299 -9.98 14.40 13.31
N VAL A 300 -9.62 13.47 12.40
CA VAL A 300 -9.91 12.04 12.53
C VAL A 300 -8.72 11.21 13.01
N GLY A 301 -7.59 11.85 13.34
CA GLY A 301 -6.44 11.22 13.99
C GLY A 301 -5.24 10.92 13.10
N PHE A 302 -5.15 11.50 11.90
CA PHE A 302 -3.96 11.39 11.06
C PHE A 302 -2.74 12.07 11.70
N ASP A 303 -1.67 11.33 11.87
CA ASP A 303 -0.37 11.82 12.34
C ASP A 303 0.66 11.76 11.21
N ARG A 304 1.05 12.93 10.72
CA ARG A 304 2.00 13.07 9.61
C ARG A 304 3.36 12.42 9.90
N HIS A 305 3.89 12.59 11.11
CA HIS A 305 5.22 12.07 11.46
C HIS A 305 5.22 10.55 11.53
N LYS A 306 4.18 9.99 12.16
CA LYS A 306 3.98 8.54 12.22
C LYS A 306 3.84 7.95 10.83
N GLN A 307 3.01 8.55 9.98
CA GLN A 307 2.78 8.07 8.61
C GLN A 307 4.05 8.10 7.75
N ILE A 308 4.83 9.18 7.80
CA ILE A 308 6.11 9.24 7.06
C ILE A 308 7.06 8.15 7.54
N THR A 309 7.12 7.91 8.85
CA THR A 309 7.96 6.86 9.43
C THR A 309 7.51 5.46 8.98
N GLU A 310 6.20 5.19 8.98
CA GLU A 310 5.64 3.92 8.49
C GLU A 310 5.94 3.69 7.01
N ILE A 311 5.77 4.71 6.15
CA ILE A 311 6.08 4.61 4.71
C ILE A 311 7.57 4.32 4.50
N LYS A 312 8.47 5.03 5.20
CA LYS A 312 9.91 4.77 5.13
C LYS A 312 10.26 3.35 5.52
N ASN A 313 9.71 2.88 6.65
CA ASN A 313 9.99 1.54 7.16
C ASN A 313 9.46 0.46 6.19
N ASN A 314 8.25 0.60 5.67
CA ASN A 314 7.67 -0.35 4.72
C ASN A 314 8.47 -0.38 3.41
N SER A 315 8.87 0.78 2.88
CA SER A 315 9.68 0.87 1.66
C SER A 315 11.05 0.25 1.87
N ALA A 316 11.71 0.54 2.99
CA ALA A 316 13.00 -0.05 3.33
C ALA A 316 12.91 -1.58 3.49
N GLN A 317 11.84 -2.07 4.12
CA GLN A 317 11.59 -3.50 4.28
C GLN A 317 11.42 -4.21 2.93
N LEU A 318 10.63 -3.64 2.02
CA LEU A 318 10.44 -4.19 0.67
C LEU A 318 11.75 -4.24 -0.12
N ILE A 319 12.53 -3.15 -0.09
CA ILE A 319 13.83 -3.08 -0.74
C ILE A 319 14.75 -4.16 -0.18
N ASN A 320 14.86 -4.27 1.14
CA ASN A 320 15.69 -5.27 1.79
C ASN A 320 15.25 -6.70 1.46
N GLN A 321 13.96 -6.98 1.42
CA GLN A 321 13.43 -8.29 1.05
C GLN A 321 13.85 -8.69 -0.38
N ILE A 322 13.73 -7.78 -1.34
CA ILE A 322 14.17 -8.02 -2.72
C ILE A 322 15.68 -8.27 -2.76
N GLN A 323 16.46 -7.47 -2.05
CA GLN A 323 17.92 -7.61 -2.01
C GLN A 323 18.35 -8.93 -1.35
N GLU A 324 17.69 -9.36 -0.28
CA GLU A 324 17.94 -10.68 0.33
C GLU A 324 17.59 -11.83 -0.62
N GLN A 325 16.49 -11.72 -1.37
CA GLN A 325 16.13 -12.70 -2.39
C GLN A 325 17.17 -12.77 -3.53
N MET A 326 17.68 -11.61 -3.98
CA MET A 326 18.78 -11.57 -4.98
C MET A 326 20.04 -12.22 -4.45
N LEU A 327 20.41 -11.97 -3.19
CA LEU A 327 21.57 -12.59 -2.55
C LEU A 327 21.40 -14.12 -2.42
N SER A 328 20.21 -14.60 -2.04
CA SER A 328 19.88 -16.02 -1.97
C SER A 328 19.98 -16.67 -3.35
N LEU A 329 19.36 -16.06 -4.37
CA LEU A 329 19.43 -16.52 -5.75
C LEU A 329 20.88 -16.63 -6.25
N ASN A 330 21.73 -15.64 -5.93
CA ASN A 330 23.14 -15.68 -6.32
C ASN A 330 23.91 -16.85 -5.69
N LYS A 331 23.53 -17.26 -4.48
CA LYS A 331 24.14 -18.44 -3.80
C LYS A 331 23.64 -19.76 -4.38
N GLU A 332 22.36 -19.86 -4.68
CA GLU A 332 21.70 -21.10 -5.08
C GLU A 332 21.85 -21.40 -6.57
N THR A 333 21.94 -20.38 -7.42
CA THR A 333 21.98 -20.56 -8.87
C THR A 333 23.30 -21.17 -9.35
N GLN A 334 23.20 -22.12 -10.29
CA GLN A 334 24.32 -22.64 -11.05
C GLN A 334 24.44 -21.97 -12.43
N ASP A 335 23.51 -21.05 -12.76
CA ASP A 335 23.48 -20.36 -14.03
C ASP A 335 24.44 -19.16 -14.03
N ASP A 336 25.45 -19.22 -14.85
CA ASP A 336 26.51 -18.20 -14.94
C ASP A 336 25.97 -16.86 -15.51
N ASP A 337 24.95 -16.90 -16.36
CA ASP A 337 24.34 -15.68 -16.89
C ASP A 337 23.55 -14.95 -15.79
N VAL A 338 22.84 -15.67 -14.92
CA VAL A 338 22.17 -15.10 -13.75
C VAL A 338 23.18 -14.50 -12.79
N LYS A 339 24.26 -15.23 -12.47
CA LYS A 339 25.35 -14.69 -11.63
C LYS A 339 25.95 -13.42 -12.21
N LYS A 340 26.15 -13.36 -13.52
CA LYS A 340 26.69 -12.19 -14.22
C LYS A 340 25.74 -10.99 -14.15
N ILE A 341 24.42 -11.21 -14.24
CA ILE A 341 23.41 -10.15 -14.12
C ILE A 341 23.41 -9.58 -12.69
N LEU A 342 23.59 -10.41 -11.69
CA LEU A 342 23.59 -10.01 -10.28
C LEU A 342 24.89 -9.35 -9.83
N LYS A 343 25.97 -9.44 -10.62
CA LYS A 343 27.28 -8.83 -10.25
C LYS A 343 27.18 -7.30 -10.18
N PRO A 344 27.74 -6.71 -9.11
CA PRO A 344 27.85 -5.26 -9.02
C PRO A 344 28.80 -4.69 -10.08
N GLN A 345 28.52 -3.50 -10.57
CA GLN A 345 29.34 -2.82 -11.55
C GLN A 345 30.43 -2.00 -10.84
N GLU A 346 31.69 -2.36 -11.01
CA GLU A 346 32.85 -1.71 -10.36
C GLU A 346 32.99 -0.20 -10.64
N ASN A 347 32.56 0.25 -11.83
CA ASN A 347 32.55 1.66 -12.19
C ASN A 347 31.51 2.48 -11.41
N GLU A 348 30.57 1.84 -10.70
CA GLU A 348 29.53 2.46 -9.89
C GLU A 348 29.74 2.24 -8.38
N LYS A 349 30.92 1.81 -7.93
CA LYS A 349 31.24 1.46 -6.53
C LYS A 349 30.82 2.55 -5.52
N GLN A 350 30.86 3.83 -5.92
CA GLN A 350 30.39 4.96 -5.10
C GLN A 350 28.89 4.92 -4.78
N ASN A 351 28.09 4.20 -5.58
CA ASN A 351 26.64 4.05 -5.42
C ASN A 351 26.25 2.69 -4.86
N TRP A 352 27.21 1.85 -4.50
CA TRP A 352 26.92 0.51 -4.00
C TRP A 352 26.10 0.57 -2.71
N GLY A 353 25.03 -0.23 -2.69
CA GLY A 353 24.28 -0.55 -1.48
C GLY A 353 24.91 -1.74 -0.74
N TRP A 354 24.31 -2.14 0.37
CA TRP A 354 24.81 -3.27 1.17
C TRP A 354 24.86 -4.57 0.37
N LEU A 355 23.92 -4.78 -0.55
CA LEU A 355 23.88 -5.98 -1.39
C LEU A 355 25.08 -6.04 -2.35
N ASP A 356 25.40 -4.93 -3.02
CA ASP A 356 26.51 -4.88 -3.97
C ASP A 356 27.83 -5.20 -3.27
N TRP A 357 28.05 -4.64 -2.09
CA TRP A 357 29.20 -4.97 -1.25
C TRP A 357 29.21 -6.44 -0.85
N GLN A 358 28.06 -6.99 -0.42
CA GLN A 358 27.99 -8.40 -0.01
C GLN A 358 28.22 -9.35 -1.18
N LEU A 359 27.71 -9.06 -2.36
CA LEU A 359 27.97 -9.83 -3.58
C LEU A 359 29.46 -9.81 -3.92
N LYS A 360 30.09 -8.64 -3.82
CA LYS A 360 31.54 -8.50 -4.04
C LYS A 360 32.36 -9.29 -3.03
N ILE A 361 32.02 -9.24 -1.75
CA ILE A 361 32.66 -10.01 -0.69
C ILE A 361 32.56 -11.53 -0.96
N ASN A 362 31.42 -11.97 -1.48
CA ASN A 362 31.17 -13.38 -1.77
C ASN A 362 31.93 -13.88 -3.03
N GLU A 363 32.50 -13.00 -3.87
CA GLU A 363 33.29 -13.38 -5.05
C GLU A 363 34.64 -13.97 -4.66
N THR A 364 35.17 -13.63 -3.50
CA THR A 364 36.46 -14.16 -3.03
C THR A 364 36.28 -15.14 -1.87
N SER A 365 37.12 -16.18 -1.83
CA SER A 365 37.23 -17.08 -0.69
C SER A 365 38.45 -16.75 0.20
N ASP A 366 39.27 -15.75 -0.18
CA ASP A 366 40.37 -15.29 0.62
C ASP A 366 39.89 -14.47 1.82
N LYS A 367 40.29 -14.91 3.01
CA LYS A 367 39.81 -14.33 4.28
C LYS A 367 40.31 -12.90 4.52
N GLU A 368 41.54 -12.61 4.13
CA GLU A 368 42.15 -11.29 4.33
C GLU A 368 41.49 -10.27 3.36
N GLU A 369 41.23 -10.72 2.14
CA GLU A 369 40.50 -9.92 1.16
C GLU A 369 39.06 -9.68 1.58
N GLN A 370 38.34 -10.71 2.07
CA GLN A 370 36.98 -10.55 2.60
C GLN A 370 36.94 -9.56 3.77
N GLU A 371 37.86 -9.69 4.73
CA GLU A 371 37.92 -8.77 5.87
C GLU A 371 38.17 -7.31 5.42
N THR A 372 39.02 -7.13 4.43
CA THR A 372 39.32 -5.82 3.85
C THR A 372 38.09 -5.22 3.20
N LEU A 373 37.36 -6.01 2.39
CA LEU A 373 36.13 -5.58 1.74
C LEU A 373 35.02 -5.26 2.74
N TYR A 374 34.88 -6.02 3.84
CA TYR A 374 33.94 -5.68 4.91
C TYR A 374 34.27 -4.34 5.56
N LYS A 375 35.53 -4.05 5.81
CA LYS A 375 35.96 -2.76 6.38
C LYS A 375 35.65 -1.60 5.45
N GLU A 376 35.97 -1.72 4.14
CA GLU A 376 35.62 -0.73 3.12
C GLU A 376 34.09 -0.54 3.04
N ALA A 377 33.32 -1.61 3.06
CA ALA A 377 31.86 -1.56 3.00
C ALA A 377 31.26 -0.85 4.21
N ILE A 378 31.77 -1.10 5.41
CA ILE A 378 31.31 -0.45 6.64
C ILE A 378 31.74 1.02 6.69
N GLU A 379 32.92 1.37 6.15
CA GLU A 379 33.33 2.78 6.00
C GLU A 379 32.39 3.53 5.06
N ALA A 380 31.96 2.91 3.95
CA ALA A 380 31.02 3.50 3.00
C ALA A 380 29.58 3.54 3.55
N LEU A 381 29.15 2.56 4.33
CA LEU A 381 27.79 2.39 4.85
C LEU A 381 27.80 2.07 6.37
N PRO A 382 28.19 3.01 7.23
CA PRO A 382 28.45 2.74 8.65
C PRO A 382 27.21 2.35 9.47
N GLU A 383 26.01 2.68 8.99
CA GLU A 383 24.74 2.34 9.64
C GLU A 383 24.06 1.10 9.01
N SER A 384 24.72 0.43 8.07
CA SER A 384 24.15 -0.77 7.47
C SER A 384 24.17 -1.96 8.44
N TYR A 385 23.03 -2.21 9.09
CA TYR A 385 22.89 -3.35 10.00
C TYR A 385 23.12 -4.70 9.32
N GLN A 386 22.89 -4.79 7.99
CA GLN A 386 23.15 -5.99 7.20
C GLN A 386 24.65 -6.27 7.10
N LEU A 387 25.44 -5.28 6.68
CA LEU A 387 26.89 -5.40 6.58
C LEU A 387 27.53 -5.63 7.95
N LEU A 388 27.11 -4.88 8.96
CA LEU A 388 27.59 -5.04 10.33
C LEU A 388 27.28 -6.45 10.85
N GLY A 389 26.05 -6.95 10.67
CA GLY A 389 25.66 -8.30 11.09
C GLY A 389 26.44 -9.40 10.35
N ASN A 390 26.62 -9.27 9.03
CA ASN A 390 27.37 -10.21 8.23
C ASN A 390 28.85 -10.20 8.57
N TYR A 391 29.45 -9.04 8.82
CA TYR A 391 30.84 -8.93 9.29
C TYR A 391 31.01 -9.53 10.68
N ALA A 392 30.08 -9.33 11.59
CA ALA A 392 30.11 -9.96 12.91
C ALA A 392 30.04 -11.49 12.81
N ASN A 393 29.19 -12.03 11.91
CA ASN A 393 29.18 -13.46 11.59
C ASN A 393 30.54 -13.94 11.06
N PHE A 394 31.11 -13.22 10.10
CA PHE A 394 32.44 -13.53 9.56
C PHE A 394 33.50 -13.57 10.67
N LEU A 395 33.57 -12.57 11.52
CA LEU A 395 34.47 -12.50 12.66
C LEU A 395 34.28 -13.69 13.64
N SER A 396 33.02 -14.00 13.95
CA SER A 396 32.67 -15.13 14.84
C SER A 396 33.12 -16.47 14.26
N HIS A 397 32.94 -16.70 12.96
CA HIS A 397 33.38 -17.91 12.28
C HIS A 397 34.92 -18.06 12.26
N HIS A 398 35.64 -16.94 12.31
CA HIS A 398 37.10 -16.95 12.33
C HIS A 398 37.68 -16.83 13.74
N GLY A 399 36.86 -16.97 14.79
CA GLY A 399 37.31 -16.99 16.19
C GLY A 399 37.62 -15.62 16.81
N HIS A 400 37.28 -14.52 16.13
CA HIS A 400 37.49 -13.16 16.61
C HIS A 400 36.29 -12.71 17.45
N PHE A 401 36.01 -13.43 18.55
CA PHE A 401 34.76 -13.31 19.30
C PHE A 401 34.51 -11.92 19.92
N GLU A 402 35.56 -11.27 20.45
CA GLU A 402 35.43 -9.92 21.05
C GLU A 402 35.04 -8.89 19.99
N LYS A 403 35.70 -8.91 18.82
CA LYS A 403 35.35 -8.01 17.73
C LYS A 403 33.97 -8.30 17.13
N ALA A 404 33.58 -9.59 17.08
CA ALA A 404 32.27 -10.00 16.64
C ALA A 404 31.19 -9.45 17.58
N GLU A 405 31.38 -9.52 18.90
CA GLU A 405 30.46 -8.99 19.90
C GLU A 405 30.29 -7.47 19.76
N GLU A 406 31.41 -6.72 19.65
CA GLU A 406 31.36 -5.26 19.41
C GLU A 406 30.57 -4.92 18.12
N THR A 407 30.83 -5.68 17.04
CA THR A 407 30.19 -5.45 15.74
C THR A 407 28.70 -5.80 15.77
N TYR A 408 28.30 -6.87 16.49
CA TYR A 408 26.87 -7.15 16.71
C TYR A 408 26.17 -6.07 17.50
N HIS A 409 26.81 -5.47 18.50
CA HIS A 409 26.26 -4.34 19.22
C HIS A 409 26.00 -3.14 18.28
N LEU A 410 26.92 -2.86 17.36
CA LEU A 410 26.71 -1.82 16.34
C LEU A 410 25.51 -2.17 15.42
N ALA A 411 25.44 -3.42 14.95
CA ALA A 411 24.35 -3.89 14.09
C ALA A 411 22.98 -3.79 14.80
N ILE A 412 22.91 -4.21 16.07
CA ILE A 412 21.68 -4.15 16.88
C ILE A 412 21.29 -2.70 17.20
N ASN A 413 22.25 -1.81 17.43
CA ASN A 413 21.99 -0.40 17.64
C ASN A 413 21.45 0.28 16.38
N ALA A 414 22.03 -0.06 15.20
CA ALA A 414 21.55 0.43 13.91
C ALA A 414 20.12 -0.05 13.59
N SER A 415 19.78 -1.29 13.96
CA SER A 415 18.42 -1.85 13.80
C SER A 415 18.02 -2.78 14.96
N PRO A 416 17.42 -2.24 16.05
CA PRO A 416 17.09 -3.01 17.26
C PRO A 416 16.01 -4.10 17.06
N LYS A 417 15.26 -4.04 15.97
CA LYS A 417 14.19 -4.98 15.62
C LYS A 417 14.58 -5.97 14.52
N GLN A 418 15.85 -6.11 14.21
CA GLN A 418 16.31 -7.07 13.23
C GLN A 418 16.54 -8.42 13.90
N ALA A 419 15.64 -9.36 13.68
CA ALA A 419 15.65 -10.67 14.33
C ALA A 419 16.95 -11.47 14.02
N LYS A 420 17.42 -11.44 12.77
CA LYS A 420 18.66 -12.14 12.36
C LYS A 420 19.88 -11.72 13.17
N ASN A 421 20.08 -10.41 13.39
CA ASN A 421 21.23 -9.93 14.16
C ASN A 421 21.11 -10.34 15.63
N LEU A 422 19.89 -10.33 16.20
CA LEU A 422 19.65 -10.78 17.57
C LEU A 422 19.90 -12.28 17.73
N GLY A 423 19.38 -13.11 16.82
CA GLY A 423 19.56 -14.56 16.84
C GLY A 423 21.01 -14.96 16.62
N ASN A 424 21.70 -14.35 15.66
CA ASN A 424 23.11 -14.62 15.41
C ASN A 424 24.01 -14.18 16.57
N TYR A 425 23.69 -13.06 17.22
CA TYR A 425 24.40 -12.65 18.43
C TYR A 425 24.14 -13.63 19.58
N ALA A 426 22.93 -14.16 19.72
CA ALA A 426 22.63 -15.22 20.68
C ALA A 426 23.47 -16.49 20.41
N ASN A 427 23.64 -16.88 19.13
CA ASN A 427 24.53 -17.98 18.76
C ASN A 427 25.98 -17.74 19.21
N LEU A 428 26.49 -16.50 19.03
CA LEU A 428 27.83 -16.14 19.50
C LEU A 428 27.95 -16.27 21.02
N LEU A 429 26.96 -15.74 21.77
CA LEU A 429 26.93 -15.79 23.23
C LEU A 429 26.85 -17.24 23.75
N SER A 430 26.05 -18.11 23.11
CA SER A 430 25.98 -19.53 23.43
C SER A 430 27.36 -20.20 23.25
N LYS A 431 28.03 -19.96 22.11
CA LYS A 431 29.39 -20.46 21.87
C LYS A 431 30.42 -19.98 22.92
N GLN A 432 30.22 -18.84 23.50
CA GLN A 432 31.04 -18.29 24.60
C GLN A 432 30.63 -18.82 25.99
N GLY A 433 29.62 -19.67 26.10
CA GLY A 433 29.09 -20.15 27.38
C GLY A 433 28.27 -19.12 28.15
N LYS A 434 27.95 -17.98 27.55
CA LYS A 434 27.12 -16.92 28.15
C LYS A 434 25.61 -17.25 27.98
N LEU A 435 25.20 -18.43 28.50
CA LEU A 435 23.89 -19.04 28.19
C LEU A 435 22.68 -18.17 28.57
N LYS A 436 22.76 -17.45 29.69
CA LYS A 436 21.65 -16.57 30.14
C LYS A 436 21.45 -15.36 29.23
N ASP A 437 22.54 -14.79 28.75
CA ASP A 437 22.46 -13.66 27.83
C ASP A 437 21.99 -14.13 26.44
N ALA A 438 22.47 -15.28 25.97
CA ALA A 438 22.01 -15.92 24.74
C ALA A 438 20.49 -16.15 24.76
N GLU A 439 19.94 -16.67 25.86
CA GLU A 439 18.50 -16.90 26.03
C GLU A 439 17.70 -15.60 25.84
N GLN A 440 18.13 -14.48 26.43
CA GLN A 440 17.44 -13.20 26.29
C GLN A 440 17.40 -12.75 24.83
N TYR A 441 18.48 -12.90 24.08
CA TYR A 441 18.54 -12.49 22.69
C TYR A 441 17.74 -13.42 21.76
N TYR A 442 17.74 -14.74 22.00
CA TYR A 442 16.85 -15.67 21.28
C TYR A 442 15.38 -15.34 21.50
N LEU A 443 14.96 -15.10 22.74
CA LEU A 443 13.58 -14.73 23.03
C LEU A 443 13.17 -13.41 22.35
N ARG A 444 14.07 -12.44 22.26
CA ARG A 444 13.84 -11.20 21.51
C ARG A 444 13.70 -11.47 20.00
N ALA A 445 14.55 -12.31 19.43
CA ALA A 445 14.50 -12.68 18.02
C ALA A 445 13.20 -13.42 17.69
N ILE A 446 12.84 -14.43 18.47
CA ILE A 446 11.59 -15.22 18.33
C ILE A 446 10.34 -14.36 18.50
N LYS A 447 10.38 -13.36 19.40
CA LYS A 447 9.26 -12.41 19.55
C LYS A 447 9.02 -11.57 18.31
N ILE A 448 10.07 -11.25 17.54
CA ILE A 448 9.99 -10.46 16.31
C ILE A 448 9.60 -11.35 15.14
N GLU A 449 10.23 -12.50 15.00
CA GLU A 449 9.99 -13.51 13.96
C GLU A 449 9.68 -14.88 14.61
N PRO A 450 8.41 -15.15 14.96
CA PRO A 450 8.05 -16.35 15.72
C PRO A 450 8.21 -17.66 14.95
N ASP A 451 8.18 -17.59 13.61
CA ASP A 451 8.21 -18.73 12.71
C ASP A 451 9.53 -18.85 11.93
N TYR A 452 10.62 -18.31 12.50
CA TYR A 452 11.97 -18.50 11.93
C TYR A 452 12.62 -19.76 12.53
N ALA A 453 12.65 -20.84 11.73
CA ALA A 453 13.00 -22.19 12.19
C ALA A 453 14.42 -22.27 12.81
N ASP A 454 15.42 -21.56 12.24
CA ASP A 454 16.79 -21.56 12.77
C ASP A 454 16.88 -21.05 14.22
N PHE A 455 16.11 -19.98 14.56
CA PHE A 455 16.14 -19.45 15.93
C PHE A 455 15.48 -20.42 16.90
N LEU A 456 14.42 -21.11 16.49
CA LEU A 456 13.73 -22.10 17.30
C LEU A 456 14.65 -23.33 17.53
N GLY A 457 15.28 -23.82 16.47
CA GLY A 457 16.23 -24.95 16.54
C GLY A 457 17.44 -24.64 17.43
N ASN A 458 18.08 -23.49 17.22
CA ASN A 458 19.25 -23.08 18.02
C ASN A 458 18.86 -22.76 19.48
N TYR A 459 17.69 -22.21 19.72
CA TYR A 459 17.21 -22.00 21.07
C TYR A 459 16.85 -23.31 21.77
N ALA A 460 16.37 -24.32 21.05
CA ALA A 460 16.15 -25.66 21.59
C ALA A 460 17.48 -26.29 22.05
N ILE A 461 18.56 -26.18 21.27
CA ILE A 461 19.90 -26.62 21.67
C ILE A 461 20.36 -25.93 22.95
N LEU A 462 20.19 -24.59 23.03
CA LEU A 462 20.55 -23.86 24.25
C LEU A 462 19.77 -24.34 25.47
N LEU A 463 18.48 -24.62 25.33
CA LEU A 463 17.62 -25.13 26.40
C LEU A 463 18.03 -26.56 26.82
N GLU A 464 18.47 -27.39 25.88
CA GLU A 464 19.02 -28.73 26.16
C GLU A 464 20.31 -28.61 26.98
N GLU A 465 21.24 -27.71 26.60
CA GLU A 465 22.46 -27.43 27.38
C GLU A 465 22.17 -26.96 28.81
N GLN A 466 21.04 -26.28 29.01
CA GLN A 466 20.57 -25.85 30.33
C GLN A 466 19.74 -26.93 31.07
N ALA A 467 19.60 -28.12 30.52
CA ALA A 467 18.77 -29.22 31.03
C ALA A 467 17.27 -28.89 31.14
N HIS A 468 16.78 -27.96 30.32
CA HIS A 468 15.36 -27.63 30.21
C HIS A 468 14.67 -28.48 29.13
N PHE A 469 14.70 -29.80 29.28
CA PHE A 469 14.33 -30.78 28.24
C PHE A 469 12.91 -30.63 27.70
N GLU A 470 11.92 -30.35 28.54
CA GLU A 470 10.53 -30.17 28.08
C GLU A 470 10.38 -28.97 27.13
N LYS A 471 11.05 -27.88 27.46
CA LYS A 471 11.04 -26.69 26.60
C LYS A 471 11.85 -26.91 25.33
N ALA A 472 13.00 -27.56 25.43
CA ALA A 472 13.83 -27.91 24.27
C ALA A 472 13.03 -28.72 23.25
N GLU A 473 12.33 -29.79 23.70
CA GLU A 473 11.49 -30.60 22.85
C GLU A 473 10.39 -29.78 22.14
N HIS A 474 9.74 -28.88 22.88
CA HIS A 474 8.72 -28.00 22.28
C HIS A 474 9.28 -27.17 21.12
N TYR A 475 10.47 -26.60 21.27
CA TYR A 475 11.08 -25.75 20.23
C TYR A 475 11.66 -26.57 19.08
N TYR A 476 12.23 -27.77 19.32
CA TYR A 476 12.63 -28.69 18.25
C TYR A 476 11.43 -29.08 17.38
N ARG A 477 10.31 -29.47 17.98
CA ARG A 477 9.09 -29.82 17.24
C ARG A 477 8.57 -28.64 16.42
N ARG A 478 8.57 -27.43 16.97
CA ARG A 478 8.16 -26.24 16.22
C ARG A 478 9.07 -25.96 15.03
N ALA A 479 10.37 -26.09 15.18
CA ALA A 479 11.30 -25.90 14.06
C ALA A 479 11.02 -26.91 12.92
N ILE A 480 10.78 -28.18 13.27
CA ILE A 480 10.43 -29.22 12.31
C ILE A 480 9.04 -29.00 11.67
N GLU A 481 8.06 -28.49 12.42
CA GLU A 481 6.74 -28.15 11.87
C GLU A 481 6.83 -27.06 10.78
N ILE A 482 7.73 -26.10 10.94
CA ILE A 482 7.96 -25.03 9.96
C ILE A 482 8.76 -25.54 8.75
N GLU A 483 9.82 -26.31 9.00
CA GLU A 483 10.69 -26.88 7.96
C GLU A 483 10.80 -28.41 8.08
N PRO A 484 9.78 -29.17 7.66
CA PRO A 484 9.72 -30.62 7.87
C PRO A 484 10.77 -31.42 7.06
N ASN A 485 11.34 -30.83 6.05
CA ASN A 485 12.37 -31.43 5.19
C ASN A 485 13.79 -30.89 5.48
N ASN A 486 14.03 -30.31 6.64
CA ASN A 486 15.35 -29.86 7.04
C ASN A 486 16.05 -30.97 7.83
N ALA A 487 17.10 -31.57 7.23
CA ALA A 487 17.84 -32.70 7.80
C ALA A 487 18.56 -32.32 9.10
N ASP A 488 19.03 -31.09 9.24
CA ASP A 488 19.70 -30.59 10.45
C ASP A 488 18.76 -30.55 11.66
N PHE A 489 17.53 -30.02 11.49
CA PHE A 489 16.57 -29.99 12.60
C PHE A 489 16.11 -31.38 13.02
N LEU A 490 15.89 -32.28 12.05
CA LEU A 490 15.58 -33.67 12.33
C LEU A 490 16.75 -34.37 13.02
N GLY A 491 17.98 -34.13 12.58
CA GLY A 491 19.20 -34.68 13.18
C GLY A 491 19.41 -34.22 14.61
N ASN A 492 19.26 -32.91 14.87
CA ASN A 492 19.38 -32.34 16.23
C ASN A 492 18.30 -32.90 17.16
N TYR A 493 17.06 -33.04 16.67
CA TYR A 493 15.99 -33.62 17.47
C TYR A 493 16.19 -35.12 17.72
N ALA A 494 16.75 -35.90 16.77
CA ALA A 494 17.10 -37.28 16.98
C ALA A 494 18.21 -37.44 18.02
N ASP A 495 19.22 -36.57 18.02
CA ASP A 495 20.29 -36.52 19.01
C ASP A 495 19.74 -36.22 20.42
N PHE A 496 18.87 -35.17 20.53
CA PHE A 496 18.15 -34.86 21.76
C PHE A 496 17.34 -36.05 22.30
N LEU A 497 16.62 -36.77 21.44
CA LEU A 497 15.86 -37.97 21.83
C LEU A 497 16.77 -39.08 22.30
N THR A 498 17.96 -39.21 21.70
CA THR A 498 18.98 -40.17 22.11
C THR A 498 19.53 -39.83 23.50
N ASN A 499 19.84 -38.55 23.74
CA ASN A 499 20.32 -38.03 25.04
C ASN A 499 19.28 -38.16 26.16
N THR A 500 17.99 -38.24 25.78
CA THR A 500 16.87 -38.45 26.73
C THR A 500 16.39 -39.90 26.77
N GLU A 501 17.19 -40.87 26.28
CA GLU A 501 16.94 -42.31 26.30
C GLU A 501 15.68 -42.78 25.54
N ARG A 502 15.18 -41.99 24.60
CA ARG A 502 14.02 -42.30 23.75
C ARG A 502 14.45 -42.88 22.40
N PHE A 503 15.19 -43.97 22.43
CA PHE A 503 15.91 -44.51 21.29
C PHE A 503 14.99 -44.96 20.13
N GLU A 504 13.83 -45.51 20.39
CA GLU A 504 12.89 -45.92 19.33
C GLU A 504 12.35 -44.71 18.55
N GLU A 505 12.04 -43.62 19.26
CA GLU A 505 11.60 -42.37 18.63
C GLU A 505 12.76 -41.73 17.87
N ALA A 506 13.94 -41.68 18.47
CA ALA A 506 15.16 -41.20 17.83
C ALA A 506 15.43 -41.92 16.52
N ASN A 507 15.28 -43.28 16.50
CA ASN A 507 15.47 -44.07 15.29
C ASN A 507 14.48 -43.71 14.16
N LYS A 508 13.23 -43.40 14.48
CA LYS A 508 12.25 -42.94 13.48
C LYS A 508 12.64 -41.59 12.87
N ILE A 509 13.09 -40.66 13.71
CA ILE A 509 13.42 -39.30 13.27
C ILE A 509 14.71 -39.30 12.45
N ILE A 510 15.77 -40.04 12.89
CA ILE A 510 17.03 -40.10 12.14
C ILE A 510 16.87 -40.75 10.77
N GLN A 511 15.94 -41.72 10.64
CA GLN A 511 15.64 -42.28 9.33
C GLN A 511 14.99 -41.25 8.38
N GLN A 512 14.15 -40.34 8.90
CA GLN A 512 13.61 -39.24 8.10
C GLN A 512 14.73 -38.30 7.65
N ALA A 513 15.64 -37.92 8.56
CA ALA A 513 16.77 -37.06 8.22
C ALA A 513 17.66 -37.69 7.11
N LEU A 514 18.00 -38.98 7.25
CA LEU A 514 18.80 -39.71 6.26
C LEU A 514 18.07 -39.99 4.94
N ALA A 515 16.71 -39.94 4.92
CA ALA A 515 15.97 -39.98 3.66
C ALA A 515 16.17 -38.70 2.84
N ILE A 516 16.45 -37.59 3.50
CA ILE A 516 16.72 -36.28 2.88
C ILE A 516 18.20 -36.19 2.50
N GLU A 517 19.10 -36.48 3.45
CA GLU A 517 20.56 -36.45 3.26
C GLU A 517 21.21 -37.81 3.59
N PRO A 518 21.23 -38.78 2.65
CA PRO A 518 21.64 -40.14 2.90
C PRO A 518 23.12 -40.34 3.26
N ASN A 519 23.97 -39.40 2.86
CA ASN A 519 25.45 -39.50 2.99
C ASN A 519 26.00 -38.50 4.03
N ASP A 520 25.17 -37.85 4.83
CA ASP A 520 25.66 -36.94 5.88
C ASP A 520 26.32 -37.75 7.00
N GLU A 521 27.62 -37.52 7.23
CA GLU A 521 28.44 -38.26 8.21
C GLU A 521 27.91 -38.04 9.65
N ARG A 522 27.44 -36.87 9.98
CA ARG A 522 26.89 -36.55 11.32
C ARG A 522 25.62 -37.36 11.59
N LEU A 523 24.72 -37.39 10.62
CA LEU A 523 23.47 -38.15 10.73
C LEU A 523 23.74 -39.68 10.81
N LEU A 524 24.72 -40.19 10.06
CA LEU A 524 25.13 -41.57 10.12
C LEU A 524 25.70 -41.91 11.51
N ASN A 525 26.53 -41.05 12.09
CA ASN A 525 27.08 -41.25 13.43
C ASN A 525 26.00 -41.27 14.50
N ILE A 526 25.02 -40.36 14.42
CA ILE A 526 23.84 -40.36 15.32
C ILE A 526 23.06 -41.67 15.19
N LYS A 527 22.82 -42.15 13.96
CA LYS A 527 22.15 -43.44 13.73
C LYS A 527 22.91 -44.63 14.36
N GLU A 528 24.22 -44.66 14.20
CA GLU A 528 25.05 -45.71 14.81
C GLU A 528 24.97 -45.69 16.35
N ALA A 529 24.98 -44.51 16.96
CA ALA A 529 24.80 -44.33 18.40
C ALA A 529 23.42 -44.85 18.86
N ILE A 530 22.36 -44.50 18.14
CA ILE A 530 21.02 -44.97 18.42
C ILE A 530 20.93 -46.50 18.34
N GLN A 531 21.49 -47.10 17.28
CA GLN A 531 21.46 -48.54 17.07
C GLN A 531 22.24 -49.30 18.15
N SER A 532 23.38 -48.78 18.58
CA SER A 532 24.17 -49.37 19.69
C SER A 532 23.37 -49.39 21.00
N ASN A 533 22.66 -48.29 21.32
CA ASN A 533 21.83 -48.22 22.54
C ASN A 533 20.61 -49.18 22.47
N LEU A 534 19.99 -49.29 21.30
CA LEU A 534 18.87 -50.25 21.10
C LEU A 534 19.32 -51.70 21.27
N ASN A 535 20.47 -52.10 20.73
CA ASN A 535 21.04 -53.44 20.87
C ASN A 535 21.37 -53.77 22.35
N GLN A 536 21.90 -52.80 23.11
CA GLN A 536 22.17 -52.98 24.53
C GLN A 536 20.89 -53.23 25.35
N LEU A 537 19.82 -52.46 25.06
CA LEU A 537 18.52 -52.66 25.69
C LEU A 537 17.90 -54.05 25.40
N GLU A 538 18.09 -54.57 24.17
CA GLU A 538 17.64 -55.91 23.80
C GLU A 538 18.44 -57.02 24.57
N GLU A 539 19.74 -56.82 24.76
CA GLU A 539 20.61 -57.74 25.53
C GLU A 539 20.28 -57.73 27.03
N GLU A 540 19.93 -56.57 27.60
CA GLU A 540 19.56 -56.45 29.03
C GLU A 540 18.13 -57.01 29.32
N THR A 541 17.29 -57.12 28.31
CA THR A 541 15.88 -57.60 28.44
C THR A 541 15.75 -59.08 28.05
N ALA A 542 16.77 -59.72 27.46
CA ALA A 542 16.82 -61.12 27.07
C ALA A 542 17.44 -62.01 28.16
#